data_a5387cc403980a35461b867fa0ed020f
#
_entry.id   a5387cc403980a35461b867fa0ed020f
#
_cell.length_a   1.000
_cell.length_b   1.000
_cell.length_c   1.000
_cell.angle_alpha   90.00
_cell.angle_beta   90.00
_cell.angle_gamma   90.00
#
_symmetry.space_group_name_H-M   'P 1'
#
loop_
_entity.id
_entity.type
_entity.pdbx_description
1 polymer ?
#
loop_
_entity_poly.entity_id
_entity_poly.type
_entity_poly.pdbx_seq_one_letter_code
_entity_poly.pdbx_strand_id
1 'polypeptide(L)'
;MKKTKISRFLSVILCVVLIAAVALFASGCTDKNNTDPTTAPSAAPENISEIGTGEKSFDFTVTDYDGSEKKFTVFTDKTVVGEALQELGLISGEEGPYGLYVKSVNGIAYDYDADGKYWAFYINGEYAVTGVDVTEIEEGKTYSFKAEK
;
A
#
# COMPACT_ATOMS: atom_id res chain seq x y z
N MET A 1 37.65 37.47 0.12
CA MET A 1 36.76 36.33 0.04
C MET A 1 36.86 35.50 1.30
N LYS A 2 36.13 35.90 2.38
CA LYS A 2 36.11 35.22 3.69
C LYS A 2 34.70 35.22 4.29
N LYS A 3 33.67 34.78 3.52
CA LYS A 3 32.26 34.82 3.99
C LYS A 3 31.61 33.44 4.17
N THR A 4 32.32 32.33 3.98
CA THR A 4 31.71 30.99 4.01
C THR A 4 31.89 30.20 5.31
N LYS A 5 32.73 30.64 6.23
CA LYS A 5 32.94 29.90 7.50
C LYS A 5 32.00 30.31 8.63
N ILE A 6 31.50 31.54 8.63
CA ILE A 6 30.62 32.06 9.70
C ILE A 6 29.19 31.48 9.57
N SER A 7 28.69 31.24 8.33
CA SER A 7 27.37 30.70 8.08
C SER A 7 27.20 29.24 8.57
N ARG A 8 28.27 28.44 8.50
CA ARG A 8 28.23 27.04 8.98
C ARG A 8 28.24 26.93 10.50
N PHE A 9 28.89 27.84 11.20
CA PHE A 9 28.90 27.88 12.67
C PHE A 9 27.56 28.36 13.22
N LEU A 10 26.90 29.31 12.54
CA LEU A 10 25.59 29.83 12.98
C LEU A 10 24.50 28.73 12.83
N SER A 11 24.57 27.88 11.79
CA SER A 11 23.63 26.77 11.57
C SER A 11 23.75 25.68 12.62
N VAL A 12 24.98 25.38 13.08
CA VAL A 12 25.22 24.37 14.11
C VAL A 12 24.74 24.82 15.47
N ILE A 13 24.96 26.12 15.81
CA ILE A 13 24.50 26.70 17.10
C ILE A 13 22.96 26.75 17.14
N LEU A 14 22.30 27.05 16.03
CA LEU A 14 20.82 27.06 15.94
C LEU A 14 20.23 25.66 16.14
N CYS A 15 20.86 24.61 15.64
CA CYS A 15 20.41 23.23 15.82
C CYS A 15 20.55 22.74 17.27
N VAL A 16 21.61 23.17 17.99
CA VAL A 16 21.84 22.77 19.38
C VAL A 16 20.84 23.41 20.35
N VAL A 17 20.41 24.64 20.05
CA VAL A 17 19.41 25.35 20.88
C VAL A 17 18.00 24.76 20.72
N LEU A 18 17.69 24.22 19.55
CA LEU A 18 16.38 23.56 19.27
C LEU A 18 16.22 22.20 19.95
N ILE A 19 17.31 21.48 20.23
CA ILE A 19 17.27 20.18 20.88
C ILE A 19 17.07 20.28 22.40
N ALA A 20 17.42 21.41 23.03
CA ALA A 20 17.28 21.62 24.48
C ALA A 20 15.86 21.99 24.94
N ALA A 21 14.92 22.26 24.02
CA ALA A 21 13.57 22.72 24.35
C ALA A 21 12.49 21.63 24.39
N VAL A 22 12.81 20.34 24.13
CA VAL A 22 11.82 19.26 24.02
C VAL A 22 11.79 18.32 25.25
N ALA A 23 12.54 18.62 26.31
CA ALA A 23 12.72 17.68 27.44
C ALA A 23 11.88 17.99 28.71
N LEU A 24 10.77 18.74 28.66
CA LEU A 24 10.00 19.10 29.86
C LEU A 24 8.47 18.94 29.74
N PHE A 25 7.98 17.86 29.15
CA PHE A 25 6.58 17.48 29.38
C PHE A 25 6.43 15.95 29.53
N ALA A 26 6.85 15.47 30.69
CA ALA A 26 6.47 14.16 31.17
C ALA A 26 6.13 14.27 32.64
N SER A 27 4.84 14.46 32.98
CA SER A 27 4.20 13.88 34.15
C SER A 27 2.79 14.47 34.34
N GLY A 28 1.84 13.58 34.51
CA GLY A 28 0.48 13.94 34.91
C GLY A 28 -0.49 12.81 34.66
N CYS A 29 -0.41 11.77 35.49
CA CYS A 29 -1.48 10.76 35.64
C CYS A 29 -2.64 11.31 36.48
N THR A 30 -3.84 10.70 36.24
CA THR A 30 -4.94 10.46 37.18
C THR A 30 -6.08 11.47 37.16
N ASP A 31 -7.27 11.12 36.77
CA ASP A 31 -8.39 10.43 37.33
C ASP A 31 -9.70 10.69 36.56
N LYS A 32 -10.42 9.58 36.35
CA LYS A 32 -11.89 9.36 36.31
C LYS A 32 -12.88 10.49 35.98
N ASN A 33 -13.65 10.34 34.96
CA ASN A 33 -15.06 9.93 34.92
C ASN A 33 -15.76 10.32 33.61
N ASN A 34 -16.24 9.27 32.94
CA ASN A 34 -17.60 9.09 32.39
C ASN A 34 -18.12 10.12 31.37
N THR A 35 -18.29 9.68 30.16
CA THR A 35 -19.54 9.54 29.37
C THR A 35 -19.21 9.46 27.88
N ASP A 36 -19.20 8.30 27.34
CA ASP A 36 -19.87 7.63 26.19
C ASP A 36 -19.99 8.33 24.82
N PRO A 37 -20.21 7.56 23.77
CA PRO A 37 -19.21 6.98 22.90
C PRO A 37 -19.35 7.53 21.48
N THR A 38 -18.27 7.85 20.85
CA THR A 38 -18.23 7.81 19.39
C THR A 38 -17.13 6.85 19.01
N THR A 39 -17.54 5.67 18.68
CA THR A 39 -16.74 4.59 18.13
C THR A 39 -16.13 5.05 16.81
N ALA A 40 -14.93 5.58 16.88
CA ALA A 40 -14.01 5.49 15.74
C ALA A 40 -13.44 4.07 15.77
N PRO A 41 -13.50 3.29 14.68
CA PRO A 41 -12.78 2.04 14.64
C PRO A 41 -11.30 2.34 14.81
N SER A 42 -10.74 1.86 15.93
CA SER A 42 -9.31 1.78 16.14
C SER A 42 -8.78 0.80 15.08
N ALA A 43 -8.29 1.32 13.97
CA ALA A 43 -7.54 0.54 13.02
C ALA A 43 -6.32 0.00 13.78
N ALA A 44 -6.28 -1.32 14.00
CA ALA A 44 -5.05 -2.01 14.30
C ALA A 44 -4.00 -1.60 13.24
N PRO A 45 -2.69 -1.54 13.55
CA PRO A 45 -1.70 -1.21 12.56
C PRO A 45 -1.82 -2.22 11.42
N GLU A 46 -2.34 -1.76 10.29
CA GLU A 46 -2.43 -2.58 9.09
C GLU A 46 -0.99 -2.88 8.66
N ASN A 47 -0.62 -4.15 8.63
CA ASN A 47 0.67 -4.58 8.11
C ASN A 47 0.69 -4.37 6.59
N ILE A 48 1.02 -3.16 6.18
CA ILE A 48 1.27 -2.82 4.78
C ILE A 48 2.72 -3.20 4.49
N SER A 49 2.93 -4.02 3.46
CA SER A 49 4.26 -4.42 3.01
C SER A 49 4.67 -3.56 1.83
N GLU A 50 5.78 -2.85 1.94
CA GLU A 50 6.39 -2.15 0.80
C GLU A 50 7.15 -3.14 -0.07
N ILE A 51 6.93 -3.11 -1.39
CA ILE A 51 7.55 -4.02 -2.35
C ILE A 51 7.88 -3.34 -3.67
N GLY A 52 8.98 -3.76 -4.29
CA GLY A 52 9.46 -3.20 -5.54
C GLY A 52 10.33 -1.97 -5.38
N THR A 53 10.68 -1.34 -6.49
CA THR A 53 11.49 -0.12 -6.58
C THR A 53 11.06 0.67 -7.80
N GLY A 54 11.09 1.99 -7.73
CA GLY A 54 10.72 2.87 -8.85
C GLY A 54 10.23 4.23 -8.38
N GLU A 55 9.95 5.10 -9.32
CA GLU A 55 9.48 6.46 -9.06
C GLU A 55 7.96 6.54 -8.84
N LYS A 56 7.21 5.56 -9.34
CA LYS A 56 5.76 5.47 -9.17
C LYS A 56 5.41 4.56 -8.01
N SER A 57 4.29 4.83 -7.37
CA SER A 57 3.74 3.94 -6.35
C SER A 57 2.23 3.87 -6.42
N PHE A 58 1.68 2.74 -5.99
CA PHE A 58 0.25 2.55 -5.82
C PHE A 58 -0.03 1.53 -4.71
N ASP A 59 -1.22 1.62 -4.14
CA ASP A 59 -1.67 0.66 -3.14
C ASP A 59 -2.33 -0.54 -3.82
N PHE A 60 -1.95 -1.72 -3.36
CA PHE A 60 -2.44 -2.99 -3.86
C PHE A 60 -2.93 -3.88 -2.72
N THR A 61 -4.16 -4.39 -2.83
CA THR A 61 -4.77 -5.27 -1.83
C THR A 61 -5.13 -6.62 -2.43
N VAL A 62 -4.83 -7.67 -1.71
CA VAL A 62 -5.25 -9.04 -2.02
C VAL A 62 -6.23 -9.50 -0.95
N THR A 63 -7.44 -9.86 -1.36
CA THR A 63 -8.46 -10.42 -0.47
C THR A 63 -8.72 -11.87 -0.87
N ASP A 64 -8.36 -12.80 -0.01
CA ASP A 64 -8.58 -14.22 -0.26
C ASP A 64 -10.06 -14.61 -0.04
N TYR A 65 -10.42 -15.81 -0.47
CA TYR A 65 -11.81 -16.29 -0.39
C TYR A 65 -12.32 -16.44 1.06
N ASP A 66 -11.44 -16.65 2.03
CA ASP A 66 -11.77 -16.68 3.46
C ASP A 66 -11.93 -15.28 4.09
N GLY A 67 -11.73 -14.22 3.29
CA GLY A 67 -11.80 -12.83 3.73
C GLY A 67 -10.50 -12.28 4.32
N SER A 68 -9.43 -13.06 4.33
CA SER A 68 -8.12 -12.55 4.76
C SER A 68 -7.57 -11.55 3.75
N GLU A 69 -6.98 -10.46 4.26
CA GLU A 69 -6.42 -9.39 3.43
C GLU A 69 -4.92 -9.24 3.62
N LYS A 70 -4.23 -8.96 2.52
CA LYS A 70 -2.85 -8.48 2.52
C LYS A 70 -2.76 -7.20 1.71
N LYS A 71 -2.09 -6.20 2.28
CA LYS A 71 -1.93 -4.88 1.69
C LYS A 71 -0.47 -4.62 1.37
N PHE A 72 -0.25 -4.03 0.21
CA PHE A 72 1.06 -3.67 -0.31
C PHE A 72 1.06 -2.23 -0.79
N THR A 73 2.16 -1.53 -0.56
CA THR A 73 2.53 -0.35 -1.34
C THR A 73 3.57 -0.81 -2.36
N VAL A 74 3.18 -0.77 -3.62
CA VAL A 74 4.01 -1.22 -4.75
C VAL A 74 4.77 -0.04 -5.33
N PHE A 75 6.09 -0.16 -5.44
CA PHE A 75 6.96 0.80 -6.13
C PHE A 75 7.41 0.22 -7.47
N THR A 76 7.35 1.02 -8.55
CA THR A 76 7.66 0.54 -9.90
C THR A 76 7.97 1.69 -10.85
N ASP A 77 8.68 1.39 -11.95
CA ASP A 77 8.85 2.27 -13.10
C ASP A 77 7.92 1.90 -14.27
N LYS A 78 7.14 0.82 -14.11
CA LYS A 78 6.15 0.41 -15.12
C LYS A 78 5.02 1.44 -15.24
N THR A 79 4.29 1.34 -16.33
CA THR A 79 3.11 2.19 -16.61
C THR A 79 1.82 1.43 -16.47
N VAL A 80 1.86 0.09 -16.52
CA VAL A 80 0.71 -0.80 -16.48
C VAL A 80 0.72 -1.60 -15.18
N VAL A 81 -0.43 -1.69 -14.53
CA VAL A 81 -0.59 -2.39 -13.24
C VAL A 81 -0.19 -3.87 -13.37
N GLY A 82 -0.66 -4.54 -14.42
CA GLY A 82 -0.36 -5.95 -14.66
C GLY A 82 1.14 -6.22 -14.82
N GLU A 83 1.85 -5.38 -15.58
CA GLU A 83 3.30 -5.52 -15.74
C GLU A 83 4.06 -5.37 -14.41
N ALA A 84 3.68 -4.39 -13.60
CA ALA A 84 4.29 -4.16 -12.29
C ALA A 84 4.06 -5.36 -11.34
N LEU A 85 2.84 -5.85 -11.26
CA LEU A 85 2.50 -6.97 -10.38
C LEU A 85 3.11 -8.31 -10.84
N GLN A 86 3.22 -8.54 -12.17
CA GLN A 86 3.89 -9.72 -12.72
C GLN A 86 5.40 -9.69 -12.48
N GLU A 87 6.06 -8.54 -12.67
CA GLU A 87 7.50 -8.37 -12.41
C GLU A 87 7.86 -8.70 -10.96
N LEU A 88 6.99 -8.32 -10.03
CA LEU A 88 7.16 -8.59 -8.60
C LEU A 88 6.69 -10.00 -8.18
N GLY A 89 6.16 -10.80 -9.11
CA GLY A 89 5.64 -12.12 -8.82
C GLY A 89 4.37 -12.11 -7.96
N LEU A 90 3.69 -10.96 -7.86
CA LEU A 90 2.44 -10.83 -7.11
C LEU A 90 1.24 -11.43 -7.85
N ILE A 91 1.28 -11.45 -9.19
CA ILE A 91 0.28 -12.12 -10.01
C ILE A 91 0.92 -13.00 -11.07
N SER A 92 0.22 -14.05 -11.44
CA SER A 92 0.53 -14.85 -12.62
C SER A 92 -0.75 -15.44 -13.23
N GLY A 93 -0.69 -15.76 -14.51
CA GLY A 93 -1.85 -16.26 -15.24
C GLY A 93 -1.49 -16.69 -16.66
N GLU A 94 -2.50 -16.84 -17.48
CA GLU A 94 -2.40 -17.27 -18.87
C GLU A 94 -2.96 -16.20 -19.80
N GLU A 95 -2.31 -15.99 -20.93
CA GLU A 95 -2.82 -15.13 -21.99
C GLU A 95 -4.07 -15.75 -22.61
N GLY A 96 -5.15 -14.98 -22.60
CA GLY A 96 -6.42 -15.38 -23.17
C GLY A 96 -6.87 -14.43 -24.30
N PRO A 97 -7.98 -14.73 -24.96
CA PRO A 97 -8.51 -13.89 -26.04
C PRO A 97 -8.97 -12.49 -25.58
N TYR A 98 -9.10 -12.31 -24.28
CA TYR A 98 -9.54 -11.04 -23.65
C TYR A 98 -8.47 -10.41 -22.76
N GLY A 99 -7.21 -10.83 -22.89
CA GLY A 99 -6.08 -10.40 -22.07
C GLY A 99 -5.64 -11.43 -21.04
N LEU A 100 -4.89 -11.00 -20.04
CA LEU A 100 -4.34 -11.86 -19.00
C LEU A 100 -5.43 -12.42 -18.07
N TYR A 101 -5.64 -13.74 -18.13
CA TYR A 101 -6.45 -14.46 -17.16
C TYR A 101 -5.61 -14.79 -15.93
N VAL A 102 -5.81 -14.04 -14.85
CA VAL A 102 -5.03 -14.19 -13.62
C VAL A 102 -5.48 -15.43 -12.85
N LYS A 103 -4.57 -16.38 -12.67
CA LYS A 103 -4.79 -17.65 -11.94
C LYS A 103 -4.19 -17.66 -10.55
N SER A 104 -3.14 -16.88 -10.31
CA SER A 104 -2.49 -16.80 -9.00
C SER A 104 -2.26 -15.37 -8.58
N VAL A 105 -2.57 -15.05 -7.31
CA VAL A 105 -2.29 -13.76 -6.68
C VAL A 105 -1.63 -14.01 -5.33
N ASN A 106 -0.48 -13.37 -5.11
CA ASN A 106 0.32 -13.49 -3.88
C ASN A 106 0.60 -14.96 -3.49
N GLY A 107 0.84 -15.81 -4.52
CA GLY A 107 1.13 -17.24 -4.33
C GLY A 107 -0.09 -18.14 -4.09
N ILE A 108 -1.30 -17.57 -4.07
CA ILE A 108 -2.54 -18.31 -3.92
C ILE A 108 -3.14 -18.52 -5.31
N ALA A 109 -3.30 -19.77 -5.73
CA ALA A 109 -3.83 -20.13 -7.04
C ALA A 109 -5.28 -20.62 -6.93
N TYR A 110 -6.11 -20.15 -7.88
CA TYR A 110 -7.47 -20.65 -8.10
C TYR A 110 -7.68 -20.99 -9.57
N ASP A 111 -8.44 -22.05 -9.81
CA ASP A 111 -8.86 -22.47 -11.13
C ASP A 111 -10.38 -22.61 -11.13
N TYR A 112 -11.06 -21.86 -12.01
CA TYR A 112 -12.52 -21.83 -12.03
C TYR A 112 -13.13 -23.22 -12.32
N ASP A 113 -12.51 -24.00 -13.20
CA ASP A 113 -13.01 -25.32 -13.57
C ASP A 113 -12.83 -26.36 -12.46
N ALA A 114 -11.76 -26.22 -11.65
CA ALA A 114 -11.46 -27.13 -10.55
C ALA A 114 -12.07 -26.69 -9.22
N ASP A 115 -11.98 -25.40 -8.90
CA ASP A 115 -12.31 -24.85 -7.59
C ASP A 115 -13.64 -24.08 -7.57
N GLY A 116 -14.16 -23.74 -8.76
CA GLY A 116 -15.27 -22.81 -8.91
C GLY A 116 -14.95 -21.40 -8.41
N LYS A 117 -13.67 -21.05 -8.33
CA LYS A 117 -13.18 -19.78 -7.83
C LYS A 117 -12.27 -19.11 -8.85
N TYR A 118 -12.22 -17.78 -8.82
CA TYR A 118 -11.38 -16.99 -9.68
C TYR A 118 -10.93 -15.71 -8.98
N TRP A 119 -9.91 -15.04 -9.53
CA TRP A 119 -9.42 -13.76 -9.06
C TRP A 119 -10.11 -12.62 -9.82
N ALA A 120 -10.96 -11.87 -9.15
CA ALA A 120 -11.61 -10.69 -9.70
C ALA A 120 -10.77 -9.45 -9.45
N PHE A 121 -10.61 -8.62 -10.50
CA PHE A 121 -9.83 -7.37 -10.43
C PHE A 121 -10.74 -6.18 -10.10
N TYR A 122 -10.26 -5.30 -9.23
CA TYR A 122 -10.96 -4.11 -8.76
C TYR A 122 -10.08 -2.87 -8.82
N ILE A 123 -10.68 -1.73 -9.14
CA ILE A 123 -10.05 -0.41 -9.12
C ILE A 123 -10.87 0.47 -8.18
N ASN A 124 -10.26 1.07 -7.15
CA ASN A 124 -10.93 1.87 -6.12
C ASN A 124 -12.13 1.15 -5.47
N GLY A 125 -12.08 -0.16 -5.35
CA GLY A 125 -13.15 -0.98 -4.76
C GLY A 125 -14.31 -1.31 -5.70
N GLU A 126 -14.25 -0.88 -6.97
CA GLU A 126 -15.24 -1.21 -8.00
C GLU A 126 -14.70 -2.30 -8.93
N TYR A 127 -15.56 -3.23 -9.34
CA TYR A 127 -15.19 -4.29 -10.29
C TYR A 127 -14.67 -3.67 -11.59
N ALA A 128 -13.46 -4.02 -11.99
CA ALA A 128 -12.82 -3.46 -13.16
C ALA A 128 -13.48 -3.95 -14.45
N VAL A 129 -13.73 -3.01 -15.37
CA VAL A 129 -14.26 -3.33 -16.71
C VAL A 129 -13.15 -3.60 -17.72
N THR A 130 -11.88 -3.40 -17.32
CA THR A 130 -10.67 -3.61 -18.11
C THR A 130 -9.80 -4.68 -17.46
N GLY A 131 -8.99 -5.39 -18.25
CA GLY A 131 -7.99 -6.31 -17.74
C GLY A 131 -6.85 -5.58 -17.01
N VAL A 132 -6.22 -6.25 -16.06
CA VAL A 132 -5.07 -5.72 -15.33
C VAL A 132 -3.87 -5.44 -16.22
N ASP A 133 -3.73 -6.20 -17.31
CA ASP A 133 -2.68 -6.13 -18.33
C ASP A 133 -2.76 -4.90 -19.25
N VAL A 134 -3.91 -4.20 -19.25
CA VAL A 134 -4.12 -2.96 -20.02
C VAL A 134 -4.49 -1.77 -19.14
N THR A 135 -4.52 -1.96 -17.82
CA THR A 135 -4.83 -0.90 -16.86
C THR A 135 -3.59 -0.08 -16.55
N GLU A 136 -3.62 1.21 -16.89
CA GLU A 136 -2.53 2.12 -16.55
C GLU A 136 -2.49 2.44 -15.06
N ILE A 137 -1.28 2.64 -14.54
CA ILE A 137 -1.07 3.08 -13.16
C ILE A 137 -1.41 4.56 -13.07
N GLU A 138 -2.41 4.90 -12.27
CA GLU A 138 -2.80 6.27 -11.98
C GLU A 138 -2.54 6.60 -10.51
N GLU A 139 -1.98 7.78 -10.27
CA GLU A 139 -1.68 8.26 -8.93
C GLU A 139 -2.94 8.38 -8.06
N GLY A 140 -2.87 7.89 -6.83
CA GLY A 140 -3.97 7.93 -5.86
C GLY A 140 -5.07 6.89 -6.08
N LYS A 141 -4.95 6.02 -7.09
CA LYS A 141 -5.84 4.86 -7.23
C LYS A 141 -5.34 3.68 -6.43
N THR A 142 -6.29 2.90 -5.93
CA THR A 142 -6.04 1.60 -5.29
C THR A 142 -6.47 0.48 -6.23
N TYR A 143 -5.64 -0.55 -6.31
CA TYR A 143 -5.91 -1.74 -7.11
C TYR A 143 -6.03 -2.94 -6.19
N SER A 144 -6.91 -3.88 -6.52
CA SER A 144 -7.04 -5.08 -5.70
C SER A 144 -7.48 -6.28 -6.51
N PHE A 145 -7.07 -7.44 -6.03
CA PHE A 145 -7.65 -8.72 -6.43
C PHE A 145 -8.42 -9.33 -5.26
N LYS A 146 -9.59 -9.84 -5.57
CA LYS A 146 -10.44 -10.55 -4.63
C LYS A 146 -10.82 -11.91 -5.18
N ALA A 147 -10.66 -12.95 -4.37
CA ALA A 147 -11.12 -14.28 -4.73
C ALA A 147 -12.65 -14.36 -4.66
N GLU A 148 -13.28 -14.76 -5.76
CA GLU A 148 -14.72 -14.86 -5.90
C GLU A 148 -15.14 -16.24 -6.45
N LYS A 149 -16.47 -16.51 -6.43
CA LYS A 149 -17.06 -17.77 -6.87
C LYS A 149 -18.18 -17.53 -7.88
#